data_6c8102e92db69a2a10c2cc4388350b42
#
_entry.id   6c8102e92db69a2a10c2cc4388350b42
#
_cell.length_a   1.000
_cell.length_b   1.000
_cell.length_c   1.000
_cell.angle_alpha   90.00
_cell.angle_beta   90.00
_cell.angle_gamma   90.00
#
_symmetry.space_group_name_H-M   'P 1'
#
loop_
_entity.id
_entity.type
_entity.pdbx_description
1 polymer ?
#
loop_
_entity_poly.entity_id
_entity_poly.type
_entity_poly.pdbx_seq_one_letter_code
_entity_poly.pdbx_strand_id
1 'polypeptide(L)'
;MPIKSCTINGEDGWKYGDTGTCYSGKEGKKKAIAQGIAITGGDGELSRLERFKDFLAVKKIGWDFDGTISTTRGQNLFKSLSGTMYIITARNHQSPDVFRISDRLGVPRSRVFFTGSNQNKVEKIKELGLDIFYDNNPDVHRMLPSIARKF
;
A
#
# COMPACT_ATOMS: atom_id res chain seq x y z
N MET A 1 19.75 -12.00 -13.74
CA MET A 1 19.07 -12.87 -14.75
C MET A 1 17.57 -12.70 -14.62
N PRO A 2 16.80 -12.79 -15.69
CA PRO A 2 15.36 -12.56 -15.64
C PRO A 2 14.59 -13.76 -15.06
N ILE A 3 13.43 -13.47 -14.47
CA ILE A 3 12.42 -14.47 -14.14
C ILE A 3 11.82 -14.97 -15.45
N LYS A 4 11.68 -16.28 -15.59
CA LYS A 4 11.11 -16.95 -16.77
C LYS A 4 9.86 -17.73 -16.40
N SER A 5 8.93 -17.84 -17.34
CA SER A 5 7.81 -18.76 -17.21
C SER A 5 8.28 -20.21 -17.31
N CYS A 6 7.58 -21.10 -16.64
CA CYS A 6 7.80 -22.57 -16.69
C CYS A 6 6.47 -23.28 -16.41
N THR A 7 6.43 -24.58 -16.64
CA THR A 7 5.26 -25.41 -16.34
C THR A 7 5.71 -26.55 -15.42
N ILE A 8 4.95 -26.82 -14.37
CA ILE A 8 5.15 -27.93 -13.44
C ILE A 8 3.81 -28.63 -13.19
N ASN A 9 3.75 -29.94 -13.39
CA ASN A 9 2.53 -30.75 -13.24
C ASN A 9 1.32 -30.24 -14.06
N GLY A 10 1.56 -29.61 -15.23
CA GLY A 10 0.52 -29.04 -16.07
C GLY A 10 0.04 -27.65 -15.65
N GLU A 11 0.60 -27.06 -14.59
CA GLU A 11 0.30 -25.70 -14.14
C GLU A 11 1.39 -24.72 -14.55
N ASP A 12 0.98 -23.51 -14.93
CA ASP A 12 1.90 -22.41 -15.19
C ASP A 12 2.60 -21.95 -13.93
N GLY A 13 3.89 -21.68 -14.04
CA GLY A 13 4.73 -21.27 -12.93
C GLY A 13 5.84 -20.32 -13.33
N TRP A 14 6.74 -20.07 -12.40
CA TRP A 14 7.86 -19.13 -12.54
C TRP A 14 9.14 -19.74 -12.01
N LYS A 15 10.26 -19.50 -12.72
CA LYS A 15 11.61 -19.91 -12.29
C LYS A 15 12.61 -18.77 -12.45
N TYR A 16 13.72 -18.86 -11.74
CA TYR A 16 14.83 -17.91 -11.87
C TYR A 16 15.88 -18.44 -12.84
N GLY A 17 16.14 -17.71 -13.91
CA GLY A 17 17.08 -18.14 -14.95
C GLY A 17 16.64 -19.39 -15.69
N ASP A 18 17.60 -20.12 -16.24
CA ASP A 18 17.32 -21.32 -17.03
C ASP A 18 17.23 -22.60 -16.18
N THR A 19 17.98 -22.65 -15.10
CA THR A 19 18.15 -23.81 -14.21
C THR A 19 17.43 -23.74 -12.88
N GLY A 20 16.72 -22.61 -12.61
CA GLY A 20 15.97 -22.40 -11.35
C GLY A 20 14.79 -23.36 -11.19
N THR A 21 14.42 -23.63 -9.95
CA THR A 21 13.22 -24.43 -9.62
C THR A 21 11.97 -23.71 -10.11
N CYS A 22 11.06 -24.45 -10.76
CA CYS A 22 9.77 -23.95 -11.17
C CYS A 22 8.78 -23.95 -10.00
N TYR A 23 8.14 -22.83 -9.73
CA TYR A 23 7.14 -22.66 -8.68
C TYR A 23 5.80 -22.27 -9.31
N SER A 24 4.75 -23.05 -9.07
CA SER A 24 3.39 -22.76 -9.55
C SER A 24 2.55 -22.00 -8.51
N GLY A 25 1.35 -21.56 -8.94
CA GLY A 25 0.37 -20.89 -8.09
C GLY A 25 0.67 -19.42 -7.77
N LYS A 26 -0.22 -18.81 -6.98
CA LYS A 26 -0.20 -17.35 -6.68
C LYS A 26 1.12 -16.83 -6.09
N GLU A 27 1.85 -17.66 -5.38
CA GLU A 27 3.14 -17.33 -4.77
C GLU A 27 4.35 -17.80 -5.59
N GLY A 28 4.13 -18.48 -6.73
CA GLY A 28 5.19 -19.07 -7.54
C GLY A 28 6.23 -18.03 -8.00
N LYS A 29 5.77 -16.88 -8.47
CA LYS A 29 6.66 -15.80 -8.90
C LYS A 29 7.51 -15.24 -7.77
N LYS A 30 6.95 -15.10 -6.57
CA LYS A 30 7.68 -14.64 -5.38
C LYS A 30 8.79 -15.64 -4.98
N LYS A 31 8.46 -16.93 -4.99
CA LYS A 31 9.43 -18.00 -4.67
C LYS A 31 10.57 -18.05 -5.68
N ALA A 32 10.27 -17.91 -6.99
CA ALA A 32 11.28 -17.86 -8.04
C ALA A 32 12.23 -16.67 -7.88
N ILE A 33 11.71 -15.49 -7.51
CA ILE A 33 12.52 -14.30 -7.24
C ILE A 33 13.41 -14.53 -5.99
N ALA A 34 12.84 -15.07 -4.90
CA ALA A 34 13.58 -15.36 -3.67
C ALA A 34 14.72 -16.36 -3.92
N GLN A 35 14.50 -17.39 -4.75
CA GLN A 35 15.55 -18.31 -5.19
C GLN A 35 16.67 -17.59 -5.95
N GLY A 36 16.31 -16.68 -6.86
CA GLY A 36 17.28 -15.89 -7.61
C GLY A 36 18.17 -15.04 -6.72
N ILE A 37 17.60 -14.48 -5.67
CA ILE A 37 18.32 -13.71 -4.66
C ILE A 37 19.31 -14.59 -3.90
N ALA A 38 18.92 -15.80 -3.49
CA ALA A 38 19.77 -16.73 -2.75
C ALA A 38 20.94 -17.26 -3.58
N ILE A 39 20.81 -17.35 -4.91
CA ILE A 39 21.83 -17.90 -5.81
C ILE A 39 22.91 -16.87 -6.19
N THR A 40 22.55 -15.58 -6.27
CA THR A 40 23.46 -14.53 -6.80
C THR A 40 24.38 -13.91 -5.75
N GLY A 41 24.33 -14.38 -4.49
CA GLY A 41 25.05 -13.91 -3.29
C GLY A 41 26.21 -12.92 -3.52
N GLY A 42 26.01 -11.64 -3.23
CA GLY A 42 27.02 -10.59 -3.36
C GLY A 42 26.51 -9.22 -2.92
N ASP A 43 27.42 -8.34 -2.58
CA ASP A 43 27.23 -7.04 -1.87
C ASP A 43 26.26 -6.01 -2.49
N GLY A 44 25.73 -6.27 -3.68
CA GLY A 44 24.64 -5.49 -4.29
C GLY A 44 23.23 -5.97 -3.92
N GLU A 45 23.12 -7.02 -3.17
CA GLU A 45 21.90 -7.80 -2.94
C GLU A 45 21.06 -7.30 -1.78
N LEU A 46 21.68 -6.72 -0.73
CA LEU A 46 20.95 -6.09 0.38
C LEU A 46 20.05 -4.96 -0.12
N SER A 47 20.53 -4.13 -1.04
CA SER A 47 19.73 -3.04 -1.64
C SER A 47 18.64 -3.55 -2.59
N ARG A 48 18.82 -4.73 -3.19
CA ARG A 48 17.81 -5.40 -4.02
C ARG A 48 16.76 -6.10 -3.15
N LEU A 49 17.19 -6.72 -2.05
CA LEU A 49 16.30 -7.34 -1.04
C LEU A 49 15.42 -6.29 -0.36
N GLU A 50 15.98 -5.14 -0.01
CA GLU A 50 15.22 -4.04 0.58
C GLU A 50 14.18 -3.51 -0.42
N ARG A 51 14.58 -3.20 -1.66
CA ARG A 51 13.64 -2.80 -2.72
C ARG A 51 12.59 -3.85 -3.04
N PHE A 52 12.92 -5.13 -2.87
CA PHE A 52 11.98 -6.22 -3.09
C PHE A 52 11.03 -6.40 -1.89
N LYS A 53 11.49 -6.24 -0.66
CA LYS A 53 10.65 -6.14 0.54
C LYS A 53 9.67 -4.98 0.42
N ASP A 54 10.12 -3.82 -0.05
CA ASP A 54 9.28 -2.65 -0.31
C ASP A 54 8.24 -2.90 -1.42
N PHE A 55 8.62 -3.64 -2.46
CA PHE A 55 7.70 -4.05 -3.53
C PHE A 55 6.66 -5.08 -3.07
N LEU A 56 7.02 -5.97 -2.14
CA LEU A 56 6.10 -6.98 -1.56
C LEU A 56 5.32 -6.45 -0.37
N ALA A 57 5.77 -5.38 0.26
CA ALA A 57 5.04 -4.75 1.35
C ALA A 57 3.73 -4.18 0.82
N VAL A 58 2.63 -4.65 1.37
CA VAL A 58 1.31 -4.07 1.09
C VAL A 58 1.33 -2.64 1.61
N LYS A 59 1.35 -1.66 0.70
CA LYS A 59 1.35 -0.24 1.08
C LYS A 59 0.17 0.10 1.97
N LYS A 60 0.44 0.84 3.03
CA LYS A 60 -0.58 1.43 3.88
C LYS A 60 -0.90 2.83 3.36
N ILE A 61 -2.11 3.00 2.84
CA ILE A 61 -2.53 4.24 2.18
C ILE A 61 -3.66 4.88 3.01
N GLY A 62 -3.42 6.09 3.46
CA GLY A 62 -4.41 6.87 4.18
C GLY A 62 -5.07 7.93 3.29
N TRP A 63 -6.29 8.29 3.64
CA TRP A 63 -7.11 9.26 2.95
C TRP A 63 -7.73 10.23 3.93
N ASP A 64 -7.58 11.53 3.68
CA ASP A 64 -8.45 12.50 4.31
C ASP A 64 -9.87 12.35 3.82
N PHE A 65 -10.85 12.83 4.60
CA PHE A 65 -12.25 12.73 4.21
C PHE A 65 -12.72 13.96 3.43
N ASP A 66 -12.67 15.13 4.06
CA ASP A 66 -13.29 16.35 3.54
C ASP A 66 -12.53 16.92 2.35
N GLY A 67 -13.21 17.02 1.19
CA GLY A 67 -12.60 17.50 -0.05
C GLY A 67 -11.64 16.51 -0.71
N THR A 68 -11.44 15.34 -0.12
CA THR A 68 -10.56 14.26 -0.64
C THR A 68 -11.39 13.03 -0.98
N ILE A 69 -11.53 12.04 -0.07
CA ILE A 69 -12.27 10.81 -0.37
C ILE A 69 -13.80 11.01 -0.44
N SER A 70 -14.33 12.11 0.11
CA SER A 70 -15.73 12.50 -0.03
C SER A 70 -16.10 12.85 -1.46
N THR A 71 -15.13 13.16 -2.33
CA THR A 71 -15.34 13.53 -3.74
C THR A 71 -15.38 12.33 -4.68
N THR A 72 -16.05 12.45 -5.82
CA THR A 72 -16.05 11.43 -6.88
C THR A 72 -14.63 11.15 -7.39
N ARG A 73 -13.81 12.21 -7.55
CA ARG A 73 -12.42 12.10 -7.97
C ARG A 73 -11.61 11.25 -6.97
N GLY A 74 -11.77 11.52 -5.67
CA GLY A 74 -11.07 10.76 -4.61
C GLY A 74 -11.48 9.29 -4.61
N GLN A 75 -12.77 8.99 -4.74
CA GLN A 75 -13.26 7.62 -4.79
C GLN A 75 -12.77 6.87 -6.03
N ASN A 76 -12.66 7.54 -7.18
CA ASN A 76 -12.12 6.92 -8.40
C ASN A 76 -10.62 6.62 -8.26
N LEU A 77 -9.84 7.55 -7.71
CA LEU A 77 -8.42 7.33 -7.43
C LEU A 77 -8.24 6.20 -6.39
N PHE A 78 -9.04 6.19 -5.33
CA PHE A 78 -9.04 5.12 -4.32
C PHE A 78 -9.19 3.75 -4.95
N LYS A 79 -10.17 3.58 -5.87
CA LYS A 79 -10.45 2.30 -6.54
C LYS A 79 -9.33 1.86 -7.49
N SER A 80 -8.50 2.78 -7.98
CA SER A 80 -7.37 2.47 -8.87
C SER A 80 -6.11 2.04 -8.12
N LEU A 81 -6.08 2.18 -6.80
CA LEU A 81 -4.91 1.86 -5.96
C LEU A 81 -5.10 0.53 -5.23
N SER A 82 -3.98 -0.14 -4.98
CA SER A 82 -3.94 -1.40 -4.20
C SER A 82 -3.14 -1.20 -2.93
N GLY A 83 -3.68 -1.65 -1.80
CA GLY A 83 -3.02 -1.53 -0.51
C GLY A 83 -3.98 -1.69 0.67
N THR A 84 -3.46 -1.54 1.87
CA THR A 84 -4.28 -1.43 3.08
C THR A 84 -4.76 0.01 3.24
N MET A 85 -6.06 0.23 3.06
CA MET A 85 -6.65 1.55 3.05
C MET A 85 -7.13 2.00 4.44
N TYR A 86 -6.91 3.28 4.76
CA TYR A 86 -7.35 3.95 5.97
C TYR A 86 -8.05 5.26 5.63
N ILE A 87 -9.05 5.65 6.41
CA ILE A 87 -9.67 6.99 6.35
C ILE A 87 -9.37 7.70 7.66
N ILE A 88 -8.77 8.89 7.61
CA ILE A 88 -8.37 9.65 8.77
C ILE A 88 -8.82 11.10 8.59
N THR A 89 -9.82 11.51 9.35
CA THR A 89 -10.40 12.86 9.27
C THR A 89 -10.10 13.69 10.51
N ALA A 90 -9.98 15.01 10.34
CA ALA A 90 -9.84 15.95 11.44
C ALA A 90 -11.17 16.23 12.18
N ARG A 91 -12.28 15.64 11.77
CA ARG A 91 -13.55 15.76 12.48
C ARG A 91 -13.44 15.25 13.92
N ASN A 92 -14.13 15.89 14.84
CA ASN A 92 -14.09 15.58 16.27
C ASN A 92 -15.15 14.58 16.74
N HIS A 93 -16.05 14.16 15.84
CA HIS A 93 -17.12 13.22 16.14
C HIS A 93 -17.37 12.26 14.98
N GLN A 94 -17.90 11.11 15.27
CA GLN A 94 -18.30 10.12 14.28
C GLN A 94 -19.47 10.65 13.45
N SER A 95 -19.34 10.57 12.15
CA SER A 95 -20.32 11.09 11.20
C SER A 95 -20.83 9.98 10.28
N PRO A 96 -22.17 9.85 10.10
CA PRO A 96 -22.75 8.78 9.26
C PRO A 96 -22.31 8.83 7.80
N ASP A 97 -22.00 10.00 7.27
CA ASP A 97 -21.52 10.17 5.89
C ASP A 97 -20.12 9.56 5.69
N VAL A 98 -19.24 9.68 6.68
CA VAL A 98 -17.91 9.03 6.65
C VAL A 98 -18.07 7.51 6.61
N PHE A 99 -18.89 6.95 7.47
CA PHE A 99 -19.14 5.50 7.51
C PHE A 99 -19.83 5.00 6.23
N ARG A 100 -20.78 5.74 5.68
CA ARG A 100 -21.43 5.38 4.41
C ARG A 100 -20.44 5.29 3.25
N ILE A 101 -19.46 6.19 3.19
CA ILE A 101 -18.41 6.16 2.16
C ILE A 101 -17.42 5.03 2.46
N SER A 102 -16.98 4.85 3.71
CA SER A 102 -16.09 3.74 4.08
C SER A 102 -16.70 2.38 3.76
N ASP A 103 -17.95 2.16 4.11
CA ASP A 103 -18.68 0.92 3.83
C ASP A 103 -18.80 0.66 2.31
N ARG A 104 -19.12 1.71 1.51
CA ARG A 104 -19.18 1.64 0.04
C ARG A 104 -17.83 1.29 -0.59
N LEU A 105 -16.73 1.77 -0.02
CA LEU A 105 -15.38 1.54 -0.52
C LEU A 105 -14.73 0.29 0.07
N GLY A 106 -15.42 -0.43 0.95
CA GLY A 106 -14.90 -1.64 1.59
C GLY A 106 -13.81 -1.37 2.64
N VAL A 107 -13.75 -0.15 3.20
CA VAL A 107 -12.84 0.18 4.30
C VAL A 107 -13.52 -0.19 5.62
N PRO A 108 -13.01 -1.16 6.39
CA PRO A 108 -13.62 -1.54 7.66
C PRO A 108 -13.56 -0.38 8.67
N ARG A 109 -14.57 -0.26 9.50
CA ARG A 109 -14.69 0.84 10.49
C ARG A 109 -13.52 0.92 11.47
N SER A 110 -12.84 -0.20 11.73
CA SER A 110 -11.60 -0.25 12.51
C SER A 110 -10.41 0.49 11.86
N ARG A 111 -10.54 0.89 10.59
CA ARG A 111 -9.57 1.70 9.85
C ARG A 111 -10.07 3.11 9.52
N VAL A 112 -11.13 3.54 10.21
CA VAL A 112 -11.69 4.91 10.10
C VAL A 112 -11.43 5.63 11.41
N PHE A 113 -10.70 6.74 11.36
CA PHE A 113 -10.27 7.50 12.54
C PHE A 113 -10.76 8.94 12.49
N PHE A 114 -11.35 9.37 13.61
CA PHE A 114 -11.80 10.75 13.86
C PHE A 114 -10.83 11.36 14.88
N THR A 115 -10.03 12.32 14.46
CA THR A 115 -8.89 12.80 15.24
C THR A 115 -9.10 14.13 15.94
N GLY A 116 -10.17 14.85 15.58
CA GLY A 116 -10.55 16.14 16.20
C GLY A 116 -9.71 17.33 15.76
N SER A 117 -8.54 17.09 15.15
CA SER A 117 -7.66 18.16 14.67
C SER A 117 -6.66 17.65 13.63
N ASN A 118 -6.06 18.57 12.85
CA ASN A 118 -4.98 18.23 11.92
C ASN A 118 -3.72 17.77 12.65
N GLN A 119 -3.44 18.30 13.84
CA GLN A 119 -2.30 17.87 14.66
C GLN A 119 -2.44 16.39 15.04
N ASN A 120 -3.56 16.01 15.64
CA ASN A 120 -3.84 14.62 16.01
C ASN A 120 -3.94 13.70 14.77
N LYS A 121 -4.41 14.23 13.62
CA LYS A 121 -4.39 13.51 12.33
C LYS A 121 -2.96 13.14 11.96
N VAL A 122 -2.02 14.07 12.01
CA VAL A 122 -0.61 13.83 11.69
C VAL A 122 0.01 12.81 12.64
N GLU A 123 -0.30 12.88 13.93
CA GLU A 123 0.17 11.90 14.93
C GLU A 123 -0.38 10.49 14.62
N LYS A 124 -1.67 10.38 14.30
CA LYS A 124 -2.29 9.10 13.92
C LYS A 124 -1.68 8.51 12.65
N ILE A 125 -1.37 9.34 11.64
CA ILE A 125 -0.70 8.91 10.40
C ILE A 125 0.68 8.31 10.71
N LYS A 126 1.45 8.94 11.58
CA LYS A 126 2.77 8.46 12.01
C LYS A 126 2.66 7.17 12.83
N GLU A 127 1.71 7.11 13.78
CA GLU A 127 1.44 5.92 14.60
C GLU A 127 1.11 4.69 13.76
N LEU A 128 0.29 4.85 12.72
CA LEU A 128 -0.09 3.78 11.82
C LEU A 128 1.03 3.38 10.86
N GLY A 129 2.08 4.20 10.72
CA GLY A 129 3.18 3.98 9.78
C GLY A 129 2.68 3.94 8.35
N LEU A 130 1.92 4.97 7.92
CA LEU A 130 1.42 5.04 6.55
C LEU A 130 2.55 5.36 5.57
N ASP A 131 2.51 4.72 4.40
CA ASP A 131 3.46 4.97 3.31
C ASP A 131 3.03 6.19 2.47
N ILE A 132 1.73 6.39 2.33
CA ILE A 132 1.14 7.48 1.54
C ILE A 132 -0.10 8.01 2.27
N PHE A 133 -0.29 9.32 2.25
CA PHE A 133 -1.50 9.97 2.74
C PHE A 133 -2.00 11.01 1.73
N TYR A 134 -3.22 10.85 1.25
CA TYR A 134 -3.87 11.81 0.34
C TYR A 134 -4.69 12.84 1.14
N ASP A 135 -4.37 14.11 0.96
CA ASP A 135 -5.01 15.22 1.65
C ASP A 135 -5.02 16.47 0.75
N ASN A 136 -6.04 17.31 0.87
CA ASN A 136 -6.10 18.61 0.18
C ASN A 136 -5.58 19.75 1.06
N ASN A 137 -5.29 19.52 2.34
CA ASN A 137 -4.86 20.54 3.29
C ASN A 137 -3.35 20.80 3.21
N PRO A 138 -2.90 22.03 2.88
CA PRO A 138 -1.49 22.36 2.77
C PRO A 138 -0.72 22.27 4.09
N ASP A 139 -1.38 22.43 5.24
CA ASP A 139 -0.73 22.31 6.55
C ASP A 139 -0.31 20.87 6.83
N VAL A 140 -1.16 19.89 6.47
CA VAL A 140 -0.84 18.48 6.58
C VAL A 140 0.34 18.13 5.67
N HIS A 141 0.38 18.70 4.45
CA HIS A 141 1.52 18.50 3.54
C HIS A 141 2.84 19.04 4.11
N ARG A 142 2.82 20.20 4.77
CA ARG A 142 4.02 20.76 5.42
C ARG A 142 4.53 19.88 6.56
N MET A 143 3.61 19.26 7.32
CA MET A 143 3.96 18.40 8.45
C MET A 143 4.39 16.98 8.05
N LEU A 144 4.03 16.54 6.85
CA LEU A 144 4.29 15.18 6.33
C LEU A 144 4.84 15.20 4.88
N PRO A 145 5.94 15.91 4.60
CA PRO A 145 6.38 16.17 3.22
C PRO A 145 6.77 14.91 2.43
N SER A 146 7.21 13.86 3.11
CA SER A 146 7.58 12.59 2.47
C SER A 146 6.38 11.66 2.18
N ILE A 147 5.30 11.77 2.95
CA ILE A 147 4.16 10.85 2.94
C ILE A 147 2.95 11.48 2.25
N ALA A 148 2.66 12.77 2.53
CA ALA A 148 1.49 13.44 2.02
C ALA A 148 1.56 13.66 0.50
N ARG A 149 0.44 13.41 -0.16
CA ARG A 149 0.23 13.65 -1.60
C ARG A 149 -0.93 14.60 -1.77
N LYS A 150 -0.70 15.63 -2.56
CA LYS A 150 -1.73 16.62 -2.87
C LYS A 150 -2.84 15.95 -3.68
N PHE A 151 -4.05 16.17 -3.19
CA PHE A 151 -5.24 15.67 -3.85
C PHE A 151 -5.95 16.78 -4.65
#